data_c80e013512e00214f95c5c8f0a8b7b8f
#
_entry.id   c80e013512e00214f95c5c8f0a8b7b8f
#
_cell.length_a   1.000
_cell.length_b   1.000
_cell.length_c   1.000
_cell.angle_alpha   90.00
_cell.angle_beta   90.00
_cell.angle_gamma   90.00
#
_symmetry.space_group_name_H-M   'P 1'
#
loop_
_entity.id
_entity.type
_entity.pdbx_description
1 polymer ?
#
loop_
_entity_poly.entity_id
_entity_poly.type
_entity_poly.pdbx_seq_one_letter_code
_entity_poly.pdbx_strand_id
1 'polypeptide(L)'
;MKRLLLACALAATACNPQPGRSTGSATPSAAPSDGGAPPLLITSHGTARQPLVFYGHEDNRVAYKMIVRDRAIANTAQGAGDGTFYDVTVTFYDKSGRSLQASAPRAVAVEAKQTLTLYDGVTTTTSNGDTLKCRQLVYDRASGMLHGEGGVVIKTRDGYEGTGNRFDSDITLENLRMQ
;
A
#
# COMPACT_ATOMS: atom_id res chain seq x y z
N MET A 1 45.83 12.47 -1.75
CA MET A 1 47.10 11.74 -1.63
C MET A 1 46.93 10.55 -0.71
N LYS A 2 47.44 9.44 -1.10
CA LYS A 2 47.62 8.11 -0.49
C LYS A 2 46.61 7.05 -0.96
N ARG A 3 47.05 6.42 -2.04
CA ARG A 3 46.64 5.06 -2.49
C ARG A 3 47.15 4.04 -1.48
N LEU A 4 46.35 3.03 -1.16
CA LEU A 4 46.86 1.78 -0.64
C LEU A 4 46.21 0.64 -1.40
N LEU A 5 46.98 0.05 -2.28
CA LEU A 5 46.80 -1.25 -2.93
C LEU A 5 47.15 -2.34 -1.89
N LEU A 6 46.30 -3.34 -1.73
CA LEU A 6 46.69 -4.60 -1.16
C LEU A 6 46.17 -5.75 -2.01
N ALA A 7 47.07 -6.40 -2.70
CA ALA A 7 46.91 -7.66 -3.41
C ALA A 7 47.33 -8.81 -2.49
N CYS A 8 46.59 -9.94 -2.46
CA CYS A 8 47.05 -11.30 -2.08
C CYS A 8 45.95 -12.25 -2.54
N ALA A 9 46.19 -13.08 -3.42
CA ALA A 9 46.99 -14.24 -3.65
C ALA A 9 46.11 -15.51 -3.71
N LEU A 10 46.26 -16.20 -4.83
CA LEU A 10 45.66 -17.48 -5.23
C LEU A 10 46.00 -18.62 -4.29
N ALA A 11 45.07 -19.55 -4.07
CA ALA A 11 45.37 -20.92 -3.77
C ALA A 11 44.51 -21.86 -4.64
N ALA A 12 45.12 -22.45 -5.61
CA ALA A 12 44.63 -23.58 -6.38
C ALA A 12 44.89 -24.86 -5.60
N THR A 13 43.88 -25.71 -5.46
CA THR A 13 44.12 -27.13 -5.10
C THR A 13 43.43 -28.02 -6.13
N ALA A 14 44.23 -28.95 -6.58
CA ALA A 14 44.06 -29.80 -7.73
C ALA A 14 43.21 -31.05 -7.46
N CYS A 15 42.55 -31.47 -8.51
CA CYS A 15 42.23 -32.78 -9.05
C CYS A 15 42.30 -34.04 -8.16
N ASN A 16 41.24 -34.81 -8.27
CA ASN A 16 41.35 -36.25 -8.39
C ASN A 16 40.24 -36.81 -9.31
N PRO A 17 40.57 -37.50 -10.42
CA PRO A 17 39.59 -38.16 -11.27
C PRO A 17 39.50 -39.64 -10.88
N GLN A 18 38.30 -40.11 -10.58
CA GLN A 18 38.03 -41.53 -10.41
C GLN A 18 37.07 -42.00 -11.54
N PRO A 19 37.45 -43.04 -12.32
CA PRO A 19 36.57 -43.57 -13.36
C PRO A 19 35.68 -44.66 -12.79
N GLY A 20 34.38 -44.46 -12.80
CA GLY A 20 33.37 -45.44 -12.47
C GLY A 20 32.28 -45.45 -13.52
N ARG A 21 32.31 -46.47 -14.40
CA ARG A 21 31.30 -46.81 -15.40
C ARG A 21 29.94 -47.07 -14.75
N SER A 22 28.87 -46.47 -15.25
CA SER A 22 27.58 -47.13 -15.39
C SER A 22 26.76 -46.42 -16.44
N THR A 23 26.52 -47.13 -17.52
CA THR A 23 25.53 -46.84 -18.56
C THR A 23 24.14 -46.92 -17.94
N GLY A 24 23.53 -45.78 -17.79
CA GLY A 24 22.10 -45.64 -17.49
C GLY A 24 21.57 -44.55 -18.39
N SER A 25 20.88 -44.96 -19.48
CA SER A 25 20.07 -44.06 -20.29
C SER A 25 18.94 -43.51 -19.41
N ALA A 26 19.12 -42.35 -18.87
CA ALA A 26 18.03 -41.59 -18.27
C ALA A 26 17.67 -40.42 -19.21
N THR A 27 16.54 -40.56 -19.83
CA THR A 27 15.83 -39.50 -20.54
C THR A 27 15.73 -38.27 -19.63
N PRO A 28 16.22 -37.09 -20.02
CA PRO A 28 15.95 -35.88 -19.26
C PRO A 28 14.52 -35.45 -19.54
N SER A 29 13.61 -35.97 -18.73
CA SER A 29 12.27 -35.42 -18.65
C SER A 29 12.24 -34.45 -17.46
N ALA A 30 11.59 -33.36 -17.67
CA ALA A 30 11.25 -32.29 -16.79
C ALA A 30 12.14 -31.04 -16.93
N ALA A 31 11.62 -30.14 -17.76
CA ALA A 31 11.87 -28.72 -17.56
C ALA A 31 11.62 -28.35 -16.08
N PRO A 32 12.47 -27.51 -15.47
CA PRO A 32 12.14 -26.95 -14.18
C PRO A 32 10.84 -26.19 -14.34
N SER A 33 9.78 -26.68 -13.72
CA SER A 33 8.62 -25.87 -13.46
C SER A 33 9.12 -24.67 -12.67
N ASP A 34 8.86 -23.47 -13.15
CA ASP A 34 8.95 -22.24 -12.39
C ASP A 34 7.99 -22.36 -11.20
N GLY A 35 8.37 -23.12 -10.22
CA GLY A 35 7.72 -23.24 -8.93
C GLY A 35 8.03 -21.98 -8.13
N GLY A 36 7.49 -20.84 -8.52
CA GLY A 36 7.42 -19.70 -7.65
C GLY A 36 6.79 -20.15 -6.34
N ALA A 37 7.44 -19.85 -5.20
CA ALA A 37 6.86 -20.16 -3.90
C ALA A 37 5.42 -19.64 -3.86
N PRO A 38 4.47 -20.42 -3.31
CA PRO A 38 3.09 -19.99 -3.24
C PRO A 38 2.98 -18.67 -2.48
N PRO A 39 2.08 -17.77 -2.90
CA PRO A 39 1.92 -16.49 -2.24
C PRO A 39 1.59 -16.71 -0.75
N LEU A 40 2.37 -16.10 0.12
CA LEU A 40 2.13 -16.16 1.56
C LEU A 40 1.15 -15.05 1.95
N LEU A 41 -0.02 -15.42 2.46
CA LEU A 41 -0.98 -14.50 3.05
C LEU A 41 -0.69 -14.38 4.55
N ILE A 42 -0.32 -13.20 4.99
CA ILE A 42 -0.11 -12.88 6.39
C ILE A 42 -1.34 -12.16 6.92
N THR A 43 -2.03 -12.75 7.90
CA THR A 43 -3.16 -12.12 8.56
C THR A 43 -2.76 -11.64 9.94
N SER A 44 -3.04 -10.38 10.23
CA SER A 44 -2.85 -9.77 11.56
C SER A 44 -4.20 -9.23 12.06
N HIS A 45 -4.44 -9.33 13.35
CA HIS A 45 -5.67 -8.87 13.98
C HIS A 45 -5.42 -7.66 14.87
N GLY A 46 -6.25 -6.63 14.69
CA GLY A 46 -6.37 -5.49 15.58
C GLY A 46 -7.64 -5.58 16.42
N THR A 47 -7.78 -4.71 17.39
CA THR A 47 -9.01 -4.52 18.17
C THR A 47 -9.22 -3.03 18.43
N ALA A 48 -10.41 -2.65 18.90
CA ALA A 48 -10.67 -1.26 19.28
C ALA A 48 -9.72 -0.75 20.38
N ARG A 49 -9.23 -1.64 21.27
CA ARG A 49 -8.29 -1.29 22.35
C ARG A 49 -6.83 -1.39 21.94
N GLN A 50 -6.51 -2.26 20.99
CA GLN A 50 -5.17 -2.50 20.47
C GLN A 50 -5.21 -2.56 18.92
N PRO A 51 -5.41 -1.42 18.25
CA PRO A 51 -5.47 -1.38 16.80
C PRO A 51 -4.08 -1.59 16.19
N LEU A 52 -4.06 -2.11 14.97
CA LEU A 52 -2.86 -2.08 14.14
C LEU A 52 -2.70 -0.69 13.55
N VAL A 53 -1.45 -0.21 13.48
CA VAL A 53 -1.14 1.11 12.93
C VAL A 53 -0.14 0.97 11.80
N PHE A 54 -0.49 1.54 10.65
CA PHE A 54 0.34 1.56 9.45
C PHE A 54 0.62 3.01 9.04
N TYR A 55 1.79 3.24 8.45
CA TYR A 55 2.19 4.54 7.92
C TYR A 55 2.58 4.41 6.45
N GLY A 56 1.99 5.23 5.61
CA GLY A 56 2.45 5.43 4.23
C GLY A 56 3.38 6.64 4.18
N HIS A 57 4.52 6.48 3.52
CA HIS A 57 5.51 7.54 3.38
C HIS A 57 5.63 7.99 1.92
N GLU A 58 5.92 9.28 1.74
CA GLU A 58 6.26 9.91 0.48
C GLU A 58 7.43 10.87 0.75
N ASP A 59 8.50 10.78 -0.02
CA ASP A 59 9.66 11.67 0.11
C ASP A 59 10.13 11.87 1.57
N ASN A 60 10.23 10.78 2.33
CA ASN A 60 10.67 10.77 3.73
C ASN A 60 9.70 11.42 4.75
N ARG A 61 8.47 11.78 4.34
CA ARG A 61 7.41 12.27 5.23
C ARG A 61 6.26 11.27 5.31
N VAL A 62 5.50 11.35 6.39
CA VAL A 62 4.26 10.58 6.51
C VAL A 62 3.19 11.22 5.61
N ALA A 63 2.76 10.49 4.57
CA ALA A 63 1.66 10.89 3.70
C ALA A 63 0.30 10.50 4.28
N TYR A 64 0.24 9.35 4.95
CA TYR A 64 -0.95 8.96 5.71
C TYR A 64 -0.60 8.05 6.89
N LYS A 65 -1.50 8.05 7.88
CA LYS A 65 -1.54 7.12 9.01
C LYS A 65 -2.85 6.34 8.94
N MET A 66 -2.79 5.02 8.94
CA MET A 66 -3.96 4.14 8.93
C MET A 66 -4.05 3.35 10.24
N ILE A 67 -5.21 3.37 10.84
CA ILE A 67 -5.57 2.61 12.06
C ILE A 67 -6.55 1.53 11.63
N VAL A 68 -6.25 0.27 11.96
CA VAL A 68 -7.06 -0.92 11.61
C VAL A 68 -7.53 -1.57 12.90
N ARG A 69 -8.86 -1.73 13.07
CA ARG A 69 -9.47 -2.23 14.32
C ARG A 69 -9.99 -3.65 14.23
N ASP A 70 -10.01 -4.26 13.04
CA ASP A 70 -10.38 -5.67 12.87
C ASP A 70 -9.16 -6.46 12.38
N ARG A 71 -8.91 -6.52 11.08
CA ARG A 71 -7.84 -7.35 10.53
C ARG A 71 -7.13 -6.68 9.35
N ALA A 72 -5.87 -7.07 9.17
CA ALA A 72 -5.06 -6.74 8.02
C ALA A 72 -4.60 -8.04 7.36
N ILE A 73 -4.74 -8.14 6.04
CA ILE A 73 -4.29 -9.28 5.22
C ILE A 73 -3.26 -8.75 4.23
N ALA A 74 -1.98 -9.07 4.45
CA ALA A 74 -0.90 -8.72 3.54
C ALA A 74 -0.69 -9.83 2.51
N ASN A 75 -0.45 -9.46 1.26
CA ASN A 75 -0.12 -10.37 0.17
C ASN A 75 1.35 -10.18 -0.24
N THR A 76 2.20 -11.12 0.14
CA THR A 76 3.64 -11.03 -0.14
C THR A 76 4.00 -11.30 -1.60
N ALA A 77 3.10 -11.88 -2.39
CA ALA A 77 3.35 -12.16 -3.81
C ALA A 77 3.26 -10.89 -4.69
N GLN A 78 2.55 -9.85 -4.23
CA GLN A 78 2.34 -8.61 -4.98
C GLN A 78 3.27 -7.47 -4.57
N GLY A 79 4.08 -7.67 -3.54
CA GLY A 79 5.04 -6.70 -3.04
C GLY A 79 4.83 -6.31 -1.57
N ALA A 80 5.87 -5.77 -0.97
CA ALA A 80 5.79 -5.24 0.39
C ALA A 80 4.89 -3.99 0.38
N GLY A 81 3.83 -3.99 1.18
CA GLY A 81 2.89 -2.87 1.28
C GLY A 81 1.51 -3.13 0.66
N ASP A 82 1.37 -4.18 -0.15
CA ASP A 82 0.06 -4.59 -0.67
C ASP A 82 -0.75 -5.28 0.43
N GLY A 83 -2.02 -4.88 0.58
CA GLY A 83 -2.86 -5.49 1.59
C GLY A 83 -4.30 -5.04 1.57
N THR A 84 -5.15 -5.85 2.22
CA THR A 84 -6.55 -5.53 2.50
C THR A 84 -6.72 -5.35 4.00
N PHE A 85 -7.41 -4.29 4.39
CA PHE A 85 -7.59 -3.85 5.76
C PHE A 85 -9.07 -3.67 6.07
N TYR A 86 -9.51 -4.00 7.27
CA TYR A 86 -10.91 -3.96 7.70
C TYR A 86 -11.08 -3.09 8.94
N ASP A 87 -12.20 -2.37 9.01
CA ASP A 87 -12.51 -1.36 10.01
C ASP A 87 -11.37 -0.33 10.15
N VAL A 88 -11.26 0.51 9.13
CA VAL A 88 -10.15 1.43 9.00
C VAL A 88 -10.52 2.88 9.27
N THR A 89 -9.59 3.60 9.88
CA THR A 89 -9.56 5.06 9.91
C THR A 89 -8.21 5.51 9.36
N VAL A 90 -8.23 6.34 8.34
CA VAL A 90 -7.02 6.87 7.68
C VAL A 90 -6.96 8.37 7.88
N THR A 91 -5.82 8.88 8.29
CA THR A 91 -5.54 10.32 8.32
C THR A 91 -4.51 10.62 7.24
N PHE A 92 -4.89 11.36 6.23
CA PHE A 92 -4.03 11.87 5.17
C PHE A 92 -3.44 13.22 5.59
N TYR A 93 -2.20 13.51 5.18
CA TYR A 93 -1.51 14.75 5.49
C TYR A 93 -1.00 15.42 4.21
N ASP A 94 -1.20 16.72 4.08
CA ASP A 94 -0.58 17.50 3.02
C ASP A 94 0.84 17.96 3.41
N LYS A 95 1.49 18.68 2.50
CA LYS A 95 2.85 19.23 2.73
C LYS A 95 2.87 20.34 3.79
N SER A 96 1.73 20.96 4.08
CA SER A 96 1.59 22.01 5.09
C SER A 96 1.18 21.49 6.48
N GLY A 97 0.92 20.17 6.60
CA GLY A 97 0.46 19.54 7.84
C GLY A 97 -1.05 19.60 8.06
N ARG A 98 -1.83 20.12 7.09
CA ARG A 98 -3.29 20.00 7.12
C ARG A 98 -3.68 18.53 6.92
N SER A 99 -4.81 18.13 7.45
CA SER A 99 -5.21 16.73 7.41
C SER A 99 -6.66 16.53 7.04
N LEU A 100 -6.93 15.36 6.45
CA LEU A 100 -8.25 14.81 6.22
C LEU A 100 -8.31 13.43 6.87
N GLN A 101 -9.31 13.21 7.72
CA GLN A 101 -9.58 11.91 8.28
C GLN A 101 -10.68 11.22 7.48
N ALA A 102 -10.47 9.97 7.09
CA ALA A 102 -11.45 9.14 6.40
C ALA A 102 -11.66 7.84 7.19
N SER A 103 -12.92 7.37 7.26
CA SER A 103 -13.27 6.09 7.86
C SER A 103 -14.04 5.24 6.86
N ALA A 104 -13.75 3.93 6.82
CA ALA A 104 -14.40 2.99 5.92
C ALA A 104 -14.38 1.56 6.51
N PRO A 105 -15.34 0.69 6.16
CA PRO A 105 -15.32 -0.72 6.53
C PRO A 105 -14.14 -1.48 5.97
N ARG A 106 -13.63 -1.09 4.78
CA ARG A 106 -12.54 -1.78 4.10
C ARG A 106 -11.63 -0.82 3.36
N ALA A 107 -10.33 -1.14 3.34
CA ALA A 107 -9.33 -0.47 2.51
C ALA A 107 -8.43 -1.48 1.79
N VAL A 108 -7.90 -1.09 0.63
CA VAL A 108 -6.92 -1.85 -0.15
C VAL A 108 -5.77 -0.93 -0.50
N ALA A 109 -4.56 -1.30 -0.11
CA ALA A 109 -3.33 -0.65 -0.53
C ALA A 109 -2.70 -1.45 -1.67
N VAL A 110 -2.22 -0.75 -2.71
CA VAL A 110 -1.48 -1.32 -3.84
C VAL A 110 -0.22 -0.48 -4.04
N GLU A 111 0.92 -0.98 -3.56
CA GLU A 111 2.18 -0.24 -3.56
C GLU A 111 2.68 0.06 -4.97
N ALA A 112 2.57 -0.90 -5.88
CA ALA A 112 2.98 -0.71 -7.29
C ALA A 112 2.21 0.41 -8.00
N LYS A 113 0.98 0.70 -7.56
CA LYS A 113 0.14 1.80 -8.07
C LYS A 113 0.22 3.05 -7.21
N GLN A 114 0.88 2.97 -6.07
CA GLN A 114 0.92 4.02 -5.05
C GLN A 114 -0.47 4.50 -4.62
N THR A 115 -1.44 3.59 -4.56
CA THR A 115 -2.84 3.90 -4.24
C THR A 115 -3.28 3.27 -2.93
N LEU A 116 -4.15 3.99 -2.22
CA LEU A 116 -4.95 3.49 -1.11
C LEU A 116 -6.43 3.72 -1.44
N THR A 117 -7.18 2.64 -1.58
CA THR A 117 -8.62 2.72 -1.89
C THR A 117 -9.44 2.30 -0.69
N LEU A 118 -10.39 3.15 -0.29
CA LEU A 118 -11.36 2.88 0.75
C LEU A 118 -12.71 2.53 0.11
N TYR A 119 -13.42 1.55 0.67
CA TYR A 119 -14.63 0.96 0.11
C TYR A 119 -15.77 0.87 1.11
N ASP A 120 -16.96 0.65 0.56
CA ASP A 120 -18.16 0.21 1.27
C ASP A 120 -18.78 1.31 2.15
N GLY A 121 -18.67 2.55 1.72
CA GLY A 121 -19.19 3.72 2.41
C GLY A 121 -18.11 4.45 3.20
N VAL A 122 -17.57 5.49 2.61
CA VAL A 122 -16.51 6.32 3.16
C VAL A 122 -17.11 7.60 3.73
N THR A 123 -16.70 7.95 4.92
CA THR A 123 -16.99 9.25 5.54
C THR A 123 -15.67 9.95 5.80
N THR A 124 -15.54 11.20 5.35
CA THR A 124 -14.35 12.02 5.58
C THR A 124 -14.67 13.26 6.39
N THR A 125 -13.66 13.78 7.09
CA THR A 125 -13.71 15.07 7.78
C THR A 125 -12.37 15.75 7.65
N THR A 126 -12.37 17.01 7.18
CA THR A 126 -11.15 17.84 7.13
C THR A 126 -10.84 18.45 8.50
N SER A 127 -9.62 18.94 8.69
CA SER A 127 -9.25 19.72 9.87
C SER A 127 -10.09 21.01 10.04
N ASN A 128 -10.69 21.51 8.96
CA ASN A 128 -11.58 22.69 8.97
C ASN A 128 -13.02 22.36 9.36
N GLY A 129 -13.39 21.07 9.41
CA GLY A 129 -14.72 20.60 9.75
C GLY A 129 -15.63 20.31 8.55
N ASP A 130 -15.13 20.42 7.32
CA ASP A 130 -15.86 19.98 6.13
C ASP A 130 -15.97 18.46 6.12
N THR A 131 -17.10 17.95 5.67
CA THR A 131 -17.36 16.52 5.60
C THR A 131 -17.72 16.11 4.18
N LEU A 132 -17.30 14.90 3.79
CA LEU A 132 -17.69 14.31 2.52
C LEU A 132 -18.02 12.84 2.75
N LYS A 133 -19.05 12.36 2.05
CA LYS A 133 -19.46 10.95 2.01
C LYS A 133 -19.46 10.45 0.59
N CYS A 134 -19.01 9.22 0.37
CA CYS A 134 -19.07 8.55 -0.93
C CYS A 134 -19.02 7.03 -0.73
N ARG A 135 -19.27 6.24 -1.78
CA ARG A 135 -19.15 4.79 -1.68
C ARG A 135 -17.71 4.32 -1.67
N GLN A 136 -16.88 4.95 -2.51
CA GLN A 136 -15.46 4.61 -2.70
C GLN A 136 -14.63 5.89 -2.75
N LEU A 137 -13.45 5.84 -2.15
CA LEU A 137 -12.46 6.91 -2.15
C LEU A 137 -11.09 6.33 -2.50
N VAL A 138 -10.45 6.83 -3.53
CA VAL A 138 -9.08 6.51 -3.91
C VAL A 138 -8.18 7.67 -3.54
N TYR A 139 -7.14 7.40 -2.78
CA TYR A 139 -6.01 8.31 -2.58
C TYR A 139 -4.87 7.87 -3.48
N ASP A 140 -4.48 8.74 -4.40
CA ASP A 140 -3.29 8.60 -5.22
C ASP A 140 -2.12 9.31 -4.51
N ARG A 141 -1.17 8.51 -4.01
CA ARG A 141 -0.03 9.02 -3.25
C ARG A 141 0.93 9.83 -4.11
N ALA A 142 1.08 9.47 -5.39
CA ALA A 142 2.00 10.15 -6.30
C ALA A 142 1.56 11.59 -6.61
N SER A 143 0.25 11.80 -6.78
CA SER A 143 -0.32 13.13 -7.06
C SER A 143 -0.80 13.86 -5.78
N GLY A 144 -1.00 13.14 -4.67
CA GLY A 144 -1.62 13.66 -3.46
C GLY A 144 -3.12 13.93 -3.61
N MET A 145 -3.76 13.41 -4.67
CA MET A 145 -5.15 13.66 -4.99
C MET A 145 -6.09 12.60 -4.45
N LEU A 146 -7.32 13.02 -4.18
CA LEU A 146 -8.44 12.18 -3.82
C LEU A 146 -9.42 12.09 -4.98
N HIS A 147 -9.86 10.87 -5.29
CA HIS A 147 -10.88 10.58 -6.28
C HIS A 147 -11.99 9.79 -5.61
N GLY A 148 -13.21 10.30 -5.60
CA GLY A 148 -14.32 9.61 -4.99
C GLY A 148 -15.46 9.36 -5.95
N GLU A 149 -16.20 8.27 -5.70
CA GLU A 149 -17.34 7.90 -6.52
C GLU A 149 -18.45 7.24 -5.73
N GLY A 150 -19.65 7.28 -6.31
CA GLY A 150 -20.83 6.58 -5.82
C GLY A 150 -21.60 7.35 -4.75
N GLY A 151 -22.43 8.30 -5.18
CA GLY A 151 -23.32 9.07 -4.32
C GLY A 151 -22.55 10.01 -3.40
N VAL A 152 -21.79 10.92 -4.00
CA VAL A 152 -20.98 11.90 -3.29
C VAL A 152 -21.89 12.97 -2.66
N VAL A 153 -21.71 13.20 -1.36
CA VAL A 153 -22.37 14.28 -0.61
C VAL A 153 -21.29 15.04 0.13
N ILE A 154 -21.17 16.34 -0.12
CA ILE A 154 -20.30 17.23 0.63
C ILE A 154 -21.14 18.20 1.48
N LYS A 155 -20.65 18.46 2.70
CA LYS A 155 -21.15 19.52 3.57
C LYS A 155 -19.96 20.30 4.10
N THR A 156 -19.95 21.59 3.81
CA THR A 156 -18.92 22.48 4.34
C THR A 156 -19.32 23.04 5.71
N ARG A 157 -18.34 23.47 6.47
CA ARG A 157 -18.54 24.13 7.77
C ARG A 157 -19.48 25.34 7.65
N ASP A 158 -19.44 26.07 6.53
CA ASP A 158 -20.25 27.26 6.29
C ASP A 158 -21.68 26.93 5.84
N GLY A 159 -22.07 25.66 5.84
CA GLY A 159 -23.43 25.18 5.57
C GLY A 159 -23.74 24.94 4.08
N TYR A 160 -22.74 25.02 3.19
CA TYR A 160 -22.94 24.59 1.81
C TYR A 160 -23.10 23.07 1.74
N GLU A 161 -24.06 22.61 0.95
CA GLU A 161 -24.24 21.19 0.61
C GLU A 161 -24.16 21.00 -0.91
N GLY A 162 -23.43 20.00 -1.35
CA GLY A 162 -23.32 19.60 -2.74
C GLY A 162 -23.49 18.10 -2.90
N THR A 163 -24.04 17.67 -4.03
CA THR A 163 -24.19 16.26 -4.37
C THR A 163 -23.68 15.99 -5.78
N GLY A 164 -23.16 14.78 -6.01
CA GLY A 164 -22.67 14.35 -7.31
C GLY A 164 -22.41 12.84 -7.35
N ASN A 165 -21.96 12.37 -8.50
CA ASN A 165 -21.59 10.95 -8.65
C ASN A 165 -20.10 10.70 -8.44
N ARG A 166 -19.28 11.68 -8.80
CA ARG A 166 -17.81 11.62 -8.69
C ARG A 166 -17.27 12.95 -8.20
N PHE A 167 -16.09 12.91 -7.61
CA PHE A 167 -15.31 14.11 -7.32
C PHE A 167 -13.82 13.83 -7.46
N ASP A 168 -13.09 14.90 -7.75
CA ASP A 168 -11.64 15.00 -7.67
C ASP A 168 -11.30 16.17 -6.76
N SER A 169 -10.35 15.98 -5.84
CA SER A 169 -9.93 17.05 -4.91
C SER A 169 -8.54 16.78 -4.35
N ASP A 170 -7.91 17.82 -3.82
CA ASP A 170 -6.82 17.65 -2.85
C ASP A 170 -7.37 17.21 -1.48
N ILE A 171 -6.47 16.90 -0.53
CA ILE A 171 -6.87 16.44 0.81
C ILE A 171 -7.51 17.55 1.68
N THR A 172 -7.48 18.79 1.25
CA THR A 172 -8.10 19.92 1.97
C THR A 172 -9.53 20.15 1.55
N LEU A 173 -9.98 19.54 0.45
CA LEU A 173 -11.25 19.76 -0.22
C LEU A 173 -11.46 21.21 -0.73
N GLU A 174 -10.38 22.02 -0.79
CA GLU A 174 -10.43 23.39 -1.31
C GLU A 174 -10.55 23.45 -2.83
N ASN A 175 -9.95 22.46 -3.52
CA ASN A 175 -9.97 22.36 -4.99
C ASN A 175 -10.91 21.25 -5.47
N LEU A 176 -12.08 21.17 -4.88
CA LEU A 176 -13.09 20.16 -5.18
C LEU A 176 -13.73 20.39 -6.56
N ARG A 177 -13.74 19.37 -7.39
CA ARG A 177 -14.48 19.30 -8.67
C ARG A 177 -15.47 18.15 -8.60
N MET A 178 -16.75 18.45 -8.71
CA MET A 178 -17.83 17.44 -8.73
C MET A 178 -18.35 17.20 -10.16
N GLN A 179 -18.75 15.95 -10.42
CA GLN A 179 -19.30 15.48 -11.68
C GLN A 179 -20.56 14.63 -11.45
#